data_3a7a0530277db9a420051df0ea99cb6a
#
_entry.id   3a7a0530277db9a420051df0ea99cb6a
#
_cell.length_a   1.000
_cell.length_b   1.000
_cell.length_c   1.000
_cell.angle_alpha   90.00
_cell.angle_beta   90.00
_cell.angle_gamma   90.00
#
_symmetry.space_group_name_H-M   'P 1'
#
loop_
_entity.id
_entity.type
_entity.pdbx_description
1 polymer ?
#
loop_
_entity_poly.entity_id
_entity_poly.type
_entity_poly.pdbx_seq_one_letter_code
_entity_poly.pdbx_strand_id
1 'polypeptide(L)'
;MRLAIGSEQSTAQELRSFSDWILQIGEGRCGTVVNDKLFVDIPSDLIIHVLENPVEDIVNTIYPNLVQNFRDPSFFQDRAILAPTVDNVEEINNYIVDLLPGEEKNYLSADSICGSDAYSDVDVDWITIEFLNQIRCSGLPNHSLKLKIGVPIILLRNIDPAGGLCNGTRLVVRDLGTNVIGADIVSGSNVGDKVFITRMNMIPVIRLYRLNSNAVNFRFLCRLR
;
A
#
# COMPACT_ATOMS: atom_id res chain seq x y z
N MET A 1 18.54 7.83 0.12
CA MET A 1 17.98 8.31 1.39
C MET A 1 18.30 9.79 1.55
N ARG A 2 17.30 10.65 1.80
CA ARG A 2 17.55 12.08 2.05
C ARG A 2 17.81 12.26 3.53
N LEU A 3 19.06 12.49 3.90
CA LEU A 3 19.44 12.81 5.27
C LEU A 3 18.95 14.24 5.59
N ALA A 4 18.20 14.41 6.66
CA ALA A 4 17.73 15.72 7.11
C ALA A 4 18.95 16.58 7.50
N ILE A 5 19.03 17.79 6.92
CA ILE A 5 20.04 18.78 7.30
C ILE A 5 19.52 19.51 8.54
N GLY A 6 20.11 19.28 9.71
CA GLY A 6 19.75 20.03 10.93
C GLY A 6 19.65 19.22 12.22
N SER A 7 19.97 17.93 12.24
CA SER A 7 20.07 17.14 13.47
C SER A 7 21.43 17.34 14.17
N GLU A 8 21.45 17.18 15.49
CA GLU A 8 22.70 17.21 16.28
C GLU A 8 23.75 16.28 15.66
N GLN A 9 25.05 16.61 15.80
CA GLN A 9 26.14 15.90 15.11
C GLN A 9 26.17 14.39 15.40
N SER A 10 25.79 13.95 16.59
CA SER A 10 25.68 12.52 16.97
C SER A 10 24.64 11.79 16.15
N THR A 11 23.44 12.35 16.02
CA THR A 11 22.32 11.79 15.25
C THR A 11 22.65 11.73 13.75
N ALA A 12 23.38 12.72 13.22
CA ALA A 12 23.80 12.74 11.83
C ALA A 12 24.81 11.62 11.52
N GLN A 13 25.70 11.30 12.46
CA GLN A 13 26.69 10.22 12.30
C GLN A 13 26.04 8.84 12.36
N GLU A 14 25.10 8.62 13.29
CA GLU A 14 24.31 7.39 13.39
C GLU A 14 23.49 7.15 12.11
N LEU A 15 22.82 8.17 11.61
CA LEU A 15 22.06 8.09 10.36
C LEU A 15 22.94 7.74 9.16
N ARG A 16 24.16 8.27 9.09
CA ARG A 16 25.13 7.94 8.03
C ARG A 16 25.57 6.48 8.15
N SER A 17 25.96 6.03 9.34
CA SER A 17 26.38 4.64 9.58
C SER A 17 25.27 3.65 9.20
N PHE A 18 24.04 3.96 9.57
CA PHE A 18 22.88 3.15 9.21
C PHE A 18 22.60 3.15 7.69
N SER A 19 22.71 4.31 7.05
CA SER A 19 22.57 4.43 5.59
C SER A 19 23.63 3.63 4.83
N ASP A 20 24.88 3.70 5.29
CA ASP A 20 26.01 2.97 4.68
C ASP A 20 25.83 1.44 4.87
N TRP A 21 25.35 1.02 6.04
CA TRP A 21 25.05 -0.38 6.31
C TRP A 21 23.94 -0.93 5.38
N ILE A 22 22.84 -0.20 5.20
CA ILE A 22 21.78 -0.57 4.25
C ILE A 22 22.32 -0.66 2.82
N LEU A 23 23.17 0.28 2.42
CA LEU A 23 23.78 0.28 1.10
C LEU A 23 24.68 -0.96 0.90
N GLN A 24 25.49 -1.30 1.90
CA GLN A 24 26.34 -2.49 1.86
C GLN A 24 25.55 -3.78 1.74
N ILE A 25 24.40 -3.89 2.44
CA ILE A 25 23.47 -5.03 2.27
C ILE A 25 22.99 -5.10 0.83
N GLY A 26 22.49 -3.97 0.28
CA GLY A 26 21.96 -3.90 -1.09
C GLY A 26 22.98 -4.25 -2.17
N GLU A 27 24.27 -3.96 -1.91
CA GLU A 27 25.39 -4.28 -2.80
C GLU A 27 25.99 -5.68 -2.56
N GLY A 28 25.47 -6.44 -1.58
CA GLY A 28 25.98 -7.77 -1.22
C GLY A 28 27.37 -7.76 -0.58
N ARG A 29 27.78 -6.62 0.00
CA ARG A 29 29.11 -6.45 0.63
C ARG A 29 29.08 -6.67 2.15
N CYS A 30 27.89 -6.80 2.75
CA CYS A 30 27.72 -7.01 4.18
C CYS A 30 27.26 -8.45 4.42
N GLY A 31 27.92 -9.15 5.33
CA GLY A 31 27.56 -10.50 5.75
C GLY A 31 28.58 -11.57 5.43
N THR A 32 28.27 -12.81 5.79
CA THR A 32 29.10 -14.00 5.55
C THR A 32 28.47 -14.91 4.51
N VAL A 33 29.27 -15.40 3.57
CA VAL A 33 28.79 -16.34 2.56
C VAL A 33 28.96 -17.77 3.08
N VAL A 34 27.85 -18.50 3.20
CA VAL A 34 27.82 -19.91 3.59
C VAL A 34 26.97 -20.67 2.56
N ASN A 35 27.56 -21.69 1.90
CA ASN A 35 26.89 -22.49 0.87
C ASN A 35 26.22 -21.65 -0.24
N ASP A 36 26.95 -20.69 -0.80
CA ASP A 36 26.51 -19.76 -1.84
C ASP A 36 25.33 -18.85 -1.44
N LYS A 37 25.04 -18.77 -0.14
CA LYS A 37 24.03 -17.85 0.42
C LYS A 37 24.72 -16.80 1.27
N LEU A 38 24.31 -15.56 1.11
CA LEU A 38 24.76 -14.45 1.92
C LEU A 38 23.89 -14.37 3.19
N PHE A 39 24.51 -14.50 4.37
CA PHE A 39 23.89 -14.30 5.66
C PHE A 39 24.30 -12.93 6.18
N VAL A 40 23.31 -12.11 6.50
CA VAL A 40 23.51 -10.76 7.06
C VAL A 40 23.11 -10.75 8.52
N ASP A 41 24.01 -10.28 9.39
CA ASP A 41 23.68 -10.08 10.80
C ASP A 41 22.86 -8.80 10.94
N ILE A 42 21.65 -8.94 11.46
CA ILE A 42 20.76 -7.82 11.76
C ILE A 42 20.99 -7.39 13.22
N PRO A 43 21.23 -6.09 13.49
CA PRO A 43 21.33 -5.58 14.85
C PRO A 43 20.10 -5.94 15.69
N SER A 44 20.31 -6.32 16.94
CA SER A 44 19.26 -6.83 17.84
C SER A 44 18.16 -5.81 18.13
N ASP A 45 18.48 -4.53 18.09
CA ASP A 45 17.54 -3.41 18.23
C ASP A 45 16.59 -3.23 17.04
N LEU A 46 16.91 -3.86 15.88
CA LEU A 46 16.07 -3.89 14.69
C LEU A 46 15.25 -5.19 14.55
N ILE A 47 15.40 -6.13 15.50
CA ILE A 47 14.72 -7.42 15.46
C ILE A 47 13.49 -7.38 16.36
N ILE A 48 12.34 -7.71 15.81
CA ILE A 48 11.13 -7.98 16.58
C ILE A 48 11.09 -9.47 16.89
N HIS A 49 11.13 -9.83 18.18
CA HIS A 49 11.00 -11.22 18.59
C HIS A 49 9.55 -11.65 18.47
N VAL A 50 9.29 -12.58 17.55
CA VAL A 50 7.96 -13.16 17.34
C VAL A 50 7.67 -14.15 18.46
N LEU A 51 6.52 -13.99 19.13
CA LEU A 51 6.06 -14.90 20.17
C LEU A 51 5.16 -15.98 19.60
N GLU A 52 3.97 -15.62 19.11
CA GLU A 52 2.99 -16.57 18.57
C GLU A 52 2.50 -16.14 17.19
N ASN A 53 2.20 -14.87 17.00
CA ASN A 53 1.62 -14.32 15.77
C ASN A 53 2.49 -13.17 15.21
N PRO A 54 3.22 -13.40 14.11
CA PRO A 54 4.10 -12.38 13.51
C PRO A 54 3.40 -11.09 13.16
N VAL A 55 2.14 -11.16 12.67
CA VAL A 55 1.37 -9.99 12.27
C VAL A 55 0.96 -9.16 13.49
N GLU A 56 0.53 -9.82 14.56
CA GLU A 56 0.18 -9.16 15.81
C GLU A 56 1.39 -8.49 16.45
N ASP A 57 2.52 -9.19 16.51
CA ASP A 57 3.74 -8.70 17.14
C ASP A 57 4.29 -7.46 16.43
N ILE A 58 4.33 -7.46 15.08
CA ILE A 58 4.77 -6.30 14.31
C ILE A 58 3.79 -5.12 14.45
N VAL A 59 2.49 -5.39 14.43
CA VAL A 59 1.47 -4.33 14.59
C VAL A 59 1.56 -3.70 15.98
N ASN A 60 1.67 -4.49 17.04
CA ASN A 60 1.77 -3.98 18.39
C ASN A 60 3.08 -3.22 18.65
N THR A 61 4.17 -3.61 17.99
CA THR A 61 5.47 -2.93 18.10
C THR A 61 5.44 -1.58 17.39
N ILE A 62 4.92 -1.51 16.18
CA ILE A 62 4.92 -0.28 15.36
C ILE A 62 3.78 0.66 15.76
N TYR A 63 2.62 0.10 16.12
CA TYR A 63 1.42 0.85 16.49
C TYR A 63 0.98 0.53 17.93
N PRO A 64 1.78 0.89 18.96
CA PRO A 64 1.41 0.61 20.34
C PRO A 64 0.11 1.30 20.73
N ASN A 65 -0.79 0.56 21.39
CA ASN A 65 -2.11 1.06 21.78
C ASN A 65 -2.93 1.62 20.59
N LEU A 66 -2.89 0.92 19.47
CA LEU A 66 -3.55 1.33 18.21
C LEU A 66 -5.01 1.75 18.42
N VAL A 67 -5.79 0.95 19.16
CA VAL A 67 -7.22 1.18 19.38
C VAL A 67 -7.51 2.49 20.15
N GLN A 68 -6.59 2.94 21.01
CA GLN A 68 -6.73 4.21 21.71
C GLN A 68 -6.30 5.41 20.85
N ASN A 69 -5.30 5.21 19.98
CA ASN A 69 -4.61 6.29 19.28
C ASN A 69 -5.04 6.45 17.81
N PHE A 70 -5.82 5.54 17.23
CA PHE A 70 -6.12 5.54 15.80
C PHE A 70 -6.88 6.79 15.30
N ARG A 71 -7.52 7.54 16.20
CA ARG A 71 -8.21 8.80 15.86
C ARG A 71 -7.30 10.02 15.79
N ASP A 72 -6.07 9.89 16.26
CA ASP A 72 -5.06 10.94 16.16
C ASP A 72 -4.33 10.82 14.81
N PRO A 73 -4.52 11.77 13.88
CA PRO A 73 -3.84 11.74 12.58
C PRO A 73 -2.32 11.74 12.69
N SER A 74 -1.75 12.34 13.74
CA SER A 74 -0.30 12.39 13.96
C SER A 74 0.27 11.03 14.30
N PHE A 75 -0.52 10.12 14.86
CA PHE A 75 -0.10 8.76 15.23
C PHE A 75 0.41 7.95 14.05
N PHE A 76 -0.12 8.19 12.84
CA PHE A 76 0.26 7.49 11.62
C PHE A 76 1.31 8.22 10.77
N GLN A 77 1.69 9.47 11.11
CA GLN A 77 2.56 10.28 10.27
C GLN A 77 3.96 9.68 10.13
N ASP A 78 4.53 9.23 11.25
CA ASP A 78 5.92 8.77 11.33
C ASP A 78 6.07 7.25 11.41
N ARG A 79 4.95 6.52 11.25
CA ARG A 79 4.93 5.06 11.36
C ARG A 79 4.45 4.42 10.09
N ALA A 80 5.10 3.32 9.69
CA ALA A 80 4.69 2.49 8.58
C ALA A 80 5.22 1.07 8.74
N ILE A 81 4.45 0.09 8.31
CA ILE A 81 4.90 -1.30 8.14
C ILE A 81 5.12 -1.52 6.65
N LEU A 82 6.31 -2.00 6.30
CA LEU A 82 6.65 -2.41 4.95
C LEU A 82 6.66 -3.93 4.87
N ALA A 83 6.05 -4.48 3.85
CA ALA A 83 6.02 -5.92 3.63
C ALA A 83 6.50 -6.27 2.21
N PRO A 84 7.15 -7.45 2.02
CA PRO A 84 7.78 -7.82 0.76
C PRO A 84 6.78 -8.16 -0.35
N THR A 85 5.58 -8.61 0.00
CA THR A 85 4.54 -9.03 -0.94
C THR A 85 3.22 -8.32 -0.71
N VAL A 86 2.39 -8.23 -1.76
CA VAL A 86 1.05 -7.64 -1.65
C VAL A 86 0.17 -8.46 -0.71
N ASP A 87 0.34 -9.77 -0.67
CA ASP A 87 -0.43 -10.66 0.21
C ASP A 87 -0.16 -10.36 1.69
N ASN A 88 1.13 -10.17 2.06
CA ASN A 88 1.48 -9.77 3.43
C ASN A 88 0.94 -8.37 3.78
N VAL A 89 0.95 -7.43 2.81
CA VAL A 89 0.34 -6.10 3.03
C VAL A 89 -1.15 -6.22 3.30
N GLU A 90 -1.86 -7.05 2.53
CA GLU A 90 -3.28 -7.27 2.69
C GLU A 90 -3.62 -7.95 4.03
N GLU A 91 -2.85 -8.95 4.43
CA GLU A 91 -3.00 -9.63 5.71
C GLU A 91 -2.85 -8.65 6.88
N ILE A 92 -1.79 -7.83 6.88
CA ILE A 92 -1.57 -6.82 7.92
C ILE A 92 -2.67 -5.76 7.92
N ASN A 93 -3.09 -5.28 6.75
CA ASN A 93 -4.15 -4.29 6.64
C ASN A 93 -5.50 -4.83 7.14
N ASN A 94 -5.86 -6.06 6.77
CA ASN A 94 -7.09 -6.70 7.26
C ASN A 94 -7.04 -6.87 8.78
N TYR A 95 -5.92 -7.35 9.32
CA TYR A 95 -5.73 -7.46 10.76
C TYR A 95 -5.93 -6.13 11.49
N ILE A 96 -5.33 -5.05 10.98
CA ILE A 96 -5.48 -3.70 11.56
C ILE A 96 -6.94 -3.23 11.46
N VAL A 97 -7.60 -3.40 10.32
CA VAL A 97 -8.99 -3.01 10.14
C VAL A 97 -9.91 -3.78 11.08
N ASP A 98 -9.67 -5.08 11.28
CA ASP A 98 -10.46 -5.92 12.17
C ASP A 98 -10.32 -5.49 13.65
N LEU A 99 -9.12 -5.07 14.08
CA LEU A 99 -8.87 -4.55 15.44
C LEU A 99 -9.58 -3.22 15.73
N LEU A 100 -9.77 -2.38 14.72
CA LEU A 100 -10.32 -1.06 14.92
C LEU A 100 -11.83 -1.12 15.19
N PRO A 101 -12.34 -0.34 16.14
CA PRO A 101 -13.77 -0.28 16.43
C PRO A 101 -14.52 0.46 15.32
N GLY A 102 -15.82 0.16 15.17
CA GLY A 102 -16.71 0.82 14.23
C GLY A 102 -17.27 -0.12 13.17
N GLU A 103 -18.24 0.38 12.42
CA GLU A 103 -18.87 -0.36 11.33
C GLU A 103 -17.96 -0.42 10.12
N GLU A 104 -17.76 -1.64 9.60
CA GLU A 104 -17.00 -1.88 8.39
C GLU A 104 -17.88 -1.66 7.17
N LYS A 105 -17.35 -0.95 6.17
CA LYS A 105 -17.96 -0.84 4.86
C LYS A 105 -17.05 -1.43 3.80
N ASN A 106 -17.61 -2.33 3.02
CA ASN A 106 -16.91 -2.98 1.91
C ASN A 106 -17.30 -2.35 0.58
N TYR A 107 -16.31 -1.89 -0.18
CA TYR A 107 -16.46 -1.33 -1.52
C TYR A 107 -15.94 -2.35 -2.53
N LEU A 108 -16.81 -2.81 -3.42
CA LEU A 108 -16.45 -3.75 -4.48
C LEU A 108 -16.15 -2.99 -5.79
N SER A 109 -15.18 -3.47 -6.56
CA SER A 109 -14.98 -3.03 -7.94
C SER A 109 -16.02 -3.67 -8.88
N ALA A 110 -16.26 -3.01 -10.01
CA ALA A 110 -17.00 -3.61 -11.13
C ALA A 110 -16.07 -3.59 -12.34
N ASP A 111 -15.41 -4.70 -12.56
CA ASP A 111 -14.39 -4.83 -13.58
C ASP A 111 -14.99 -5.39 -14.87
N SER A 112 -14.56 -4.86 -16.01
CA SER A 112 -14.98 -5.32 -17.33
C SER A 112 -13.86 -5.18 -18.34
N ILE A 113 -13.92 -5.96 -19.40
CA ILE A 113 -12.98 -5.86 -20.52
C ILE A 113 -13.34 -4.61 -21.34
N CYS A 114 -12.34 -3.78 -21.64
CA CYS A 114 -12.54 -2.69 -22.60
C CYS A 114 -12.61 -3.28 -24.02
N GLY A 115 -13.76 -3.15 -24.66
CA GLY A 115 -13.91 -3.42 -26.08
C GLY A 115 -13.24 -2.30 -26.90
N SER A 116 -11.93 -2.43 -27.16
CA SER A 116 -11.27 -1.59 -28.15
C SER A 116 -11.06 -2.41 -29.42
N ASP A 117 -11.29 -1.79 -30.59
CA ASP A 117 -11.21 -2.41 -31.92
C ASP A 117 -9.88 -3.12 -32.23
N ALA A 118 -8.87 -2.94 -31.37
CA ALA A 118 -7.55 -3.57 -31.50
C ALA A 118 -7.50 -5.06 -31.11
N TYR A 119 -8.58 -5.63 -30.57
CA TYR A 119 -8.61 -6.99 -30.03
C TYR A 119 -9.67 -7.90 -30.68
N SER A 120 -10.15 -7.55 -31.86
CA SER A 120 -11.14 -8.33 -32.60
C SER A 120 -10.73 -9.78 -32.90
N ASP A 121 -9.41 -10.09 -32.86
CA ASP A 121 -8.88 -11.42 -33.17
C ASP A 121 -8.43 -12.20 -31.92
N VAL A 122 -8.64 -11.67 -30.71
CA VAL A 122 -8.27 -12.36 -29.45
C VAL A 122 -9.52 -12.97 -28.84
N ASP A 123 -9.52 -14.28 -28.73
CA ASP A 123 -10.55 -15.01 -27.98
C ASP A 123 -10.43 -14.62 -26.49
N VAL A 124 -11.43 -13.89 -26.00
CA VAL A 124 -11.50 -13.40 -24.61
C VAL A 124 -12.54 -14.16 -23.77
N ASP A 125 -13.17 -15.18 -24.33
CA ASP A 125 -14.26 -15.94 -23.69
C ASP A 125 -13.81 -16.66 -22.40
N TRP A 126 -12.50 -16.87 -22.24
CA TRP A 126 -11.93 -17.44 -21.02
C TRP A 126 -11.82 -16.46 -19.86
N ILE A 127 -11.98 -15.14 -20.10
CA ILE A 127 -11.87 -14.11 -19.07
C ILE A 127 -13.23 -13.95 -18.38
N THR A 128 -13.38 -14.61 -17.25
CA THR A 128 -14.60 -14.49 -16.44
C THR A 128 -14.54 -13.29 -15.49
N ILE A 129 -15.68 -12.88 -14.95
CA ILE A 129 -15.75 -11.81 -13.93
C ILE A 129 -14.96 -12.22 -12.69
N GLU A 130 -15.01 -13.49 -12.30
CA GLU A 130 -14.26 -14.03 -11.16
C GLU A 130 -12.75 -13.91 -11.38
N PHE A 131 -12.28 -14.15 -12.60
CA PHE A 131 -10.88 -13.94 -12.97
C PHE A 131 -10.51 -12.46 -12.87
N LEU A 132 -11.35 -11.55 -13.38
CA LEU A 132 -11.11 -10.11 -13.29
C LEU A 132 -11.02 -9.63 -11.83
N ASN A 133 -11.90 -10.13 -10.96
CA ASN A 133 -11.93 -9.80 -9.54
C ASN A 133 -10.69 -10.27 -8.77
N GLN A 134 -9.95 -11.25 -9.29
CA GLN A 134 -8.72 -11.78 -8.71
C GLN A 134 -7.47 -11.03 -9.19
N ILE A 135 -7.59 -10.23 -10.24
CA ILE A 135 -6.45 -9.50 -10.80
C ILE A 135 -5.98 -8.43 -9.82
N ARG A 136 -4.71 -8.49 -9.46
CA ARG A 136 -4.04 -7.49 -8.65
C ARG A 136 -3.10 -6.66 -9.52
N CYS A 137 -3.30 -5.35 -9.52
CA CYS A 137 -2.53 -4.42 -10.34
C CYS A 137 -1.88 -3.36 -9.48
N SER A 138 -0.64 -3.03 -9.79
CA SER A 138 0.03 -1.90 -9.16
C SER A 138 -0.73 -0.59 -9.44
N GLY A 139 -0.95 0.21 -8.41
CA GLY A 139 -1.66 1.48 -8.50
C GLY A 139 -3.18 1.38 -8.63
N LEU A 140 -3.75 0.22 -8.31
CA LEU A 140 -5.19 0.00 -8.16
C LEU A 140 -5.50 -0.65 -6.83
N PRO A 141 -6.62 -0.32 -6.19
CA PRO A 141 -7.11 -1.07 -5.04
C PRO A 141 -7.57 -2.47 -5.48
N ASN A 142 -7.56 -3.41 -4.55
CA ASN A 142 -8.10 -4.75 -4.76
C ASN A 142 -9.62 -4.67 -5.04
N HIS A 143 -10.19 -5.74 -5.63
CA HIS A 143 -11.62 -5.85 -5.92
C HIS A 143 -12.49 -5.54 -4.68
N SER A 144 -12.09 -6.00 -3.51
CA SER A 144 -12.76 -5.74 -2.23
C SER A 144 -11.91 -4.81 -1.38
N LEU A 145 -12.44 -3.63 -1.07
CA LEU A 145 -11.79 -2.63 -0.23
C LEU A 145 -12.62 -2.42 1.04
N LYS A 146 -12.12 -2.94 2.16
CA LYS A 146 -12.73 -2.83 3.48
C LYS A 146 -12.23 -1.58 4.18
N LEU A 147 -13.14 -0.72 4.63
CA LEU A 147 -12.81 0.52 5.32
C LEU A 147 -13.68 0.71 6.56
N LYS A 148 -13.10 1.35 7.56
CA LYS A 148 -13.80 1.89 8.75
C LYS A 148 -13.46 3.37 8.91
N ILE A 149 -14.30 4.10 9.61
CA ILE A 149 -14.03 5.52 9.95
C ILE A 149 -12.78 5.58 10.85
N GLY A 150 -11.85 6.49 10.54
CA GLY A 150 -10.58 6.64 11.24
C GLY A 150 -9.42 5.85 10.67
N VAL A 151 -9.66 4.97 9.69
CA VAL A 151 -8.58 4.20 9.04
C VAL A 151 -7.74 5.11 8.15
N PRO A 152 -6.40 5.03 8.24
CA PRO A 152 -5.52 5.70 7.29
C PRO A 152 -5.57 5.01 5.91
N ILE A 153 -5.63 5.82 4.88
CA ILE A 153 -5.58 5.37 3.48
C ILE A 153 -4.53 6.15 2.70
N ILE A 154 -4.05 5.56 1.60
CA ILE A 154 -3.09 6.18 0.69
C ILE A 154 -3.70 6.25 -0.70
N LEU A 155 -3.62 7.41 -1.34
CA LEU A 155 -3.99 7.54 -2.75
C LEU A 155 -2.99 6.79 -3.63
N LEU A 156 -3.50 5.97 -4.53
CA LEU A 156 -2.70 5.20 -5.47
C LEU A 156 -2.55 5.91 -6.83
N ARG A 157 -3.21 7.05 -7.02
CA ARG A 157 -3.17 7.84 -8.26
C ARG A 157 -3.32 9.34 -7.98
N ASN A 158 -2.85 10.15 -8.94
CA ASN A 158 -3.11 11.58 -8.94
C ASN A 158 -4.57 11.81 -9.34
N ILE A 159 -5.33 12.46 -8.46
CA ILE A 159 -6.73 12.84 -8.70
C ILE A 159 -6.82 14.33 -8.96
N ASP A 160 -6.31 15.13 -8.03
CA ASP A 160 -6.23 16.59 -8.10
C ASP A 160 -4.91 17.07 -7.48
N PRO A 161 -3.85 17.20 -8.28
CA PRO A 161 -2.55 17.64 -7.78
C PRO A 161 -2.58 19.06 -7.18
N ALA A 162 -3.45 19.93 -7.67
CA ALA A 162 -3.57 21.30 -7.17
C ALA A 162 -4.20 21.32 -5.78
N GLY A 163 -5.17 20.44 -5.52
CA GLY A 163 -5.78 20.22 -4.21
C GLY A 163 -5.00 19.27 -3.30
N GLY A 164 -3.77 18.86 -3.67
CA GLY A 164 -2.94 17.98 -2.85
C GLY A 164 -3.27 16.49 -2.95
N LEU A 165 -4.21 16.10 -3.83
CA LEU A 165 -4.60 14.70 -4.05
C LEU A 165 -3.68 14.00 -5.07
N CYS A 166 -2.45 13.75 -4.65
CA CYS A 166 -1.44 13.08 -5.45
C CYS A 166 -1.28 11.59 -5.07
N ASN A 167 -0.67 10.82 -5.94
CA ASN A 167 -0.22 9.47 -5.60
C ASN A 167 0.71 9.51 -4.38
N GLY A 168 0.43 8.70 -3.36
CA GLY A 168 1.15 8.67 -2.10
C GLY A 168 0.63 9.63 -1.03
N THR A 169 -0.36 10.50 -1.33
CA THR A 169 -0.99 11.33 -0.31
C THR A 169 -1.69 10.45 0.73
N ARG A 170 -1.37 10.68 2.00
CA ARG A 170 -1.99 9.97 3.13
C ARG A 170 -3.21 10.73 3.61
N LEU A 171 -4.27 10.00 3.87
CA LEU A 171 -5.56 10.53 4.31
C LEU A 171 -6.09 9.67 5.46
N VAL A 172 -6.98 10.23 6.27
CA VAL A 172 -7.75 9.50 7.29
C VAL A 172 -9.23 9.55 6.93
N VAL A 173 -9.88 8.40 6.89
CA VAL A 173 -11.30 8.28 6.55
C VAL A 173 -12.15 8.94 7.61
N ARG A 174 -13.06 9.84 7.18
CA ARG A 174 -14.03 10.53 8.04
C ARG A 174 -15.45 10.09 7.81
N ASP A 175 -15.78 9.80 6.57
CA ASP A 175 -17.13 9.43 6.18
C ASP A 175 -17.13 8.38 5.07
N LEU A 176 -18.06 7.45 5.14
CA LEU A 176 -18.19 6.32 4.23
C LEU A 176 -19.55 6.36 3.52
N GLY A 177 -19.68 7.18 2.48
CA GLY A 177 -20.86 7.23 1.63
C GLY A 177 -20.96 6.05 0.66
N THR A 178 -22.06 5.94 -0.08
CA THR A 178 -22.23 4.85 -1.08
C THR A 178 -21.29 5.00 -2.27
N ASN A 179 -21.12 6.23 -2.78
CA ASN A 179 -20.32 6.52 -3.96
C ASN A 179 -19.16 7.48 -3.68
N VAL A 180 -18.93 7.82 -2.43
CA VAL A 180 -17.95 8.81 -2.02
C VAL A 180 -17.36 8.42 -0.67
N ILE A 181 -16.05 8.64 -0.53
CA ILE A 181 -15.32 8.52 0.74
C ILE A 181 -14.89 9.93 1.13
N GLY A 182 -15.35 10.41 2.28
CA GLY A 182 -14.86 11.64 2.89
C GLY A 182 -13.61 11.35 3.72
N ALA A 183 -12.56 12.16 3.55
CA ALA A 183 -11.30 11.97 4.26
C ALA A 183 -10.61 13.30 4.54
N ASP A 184 -9.72 13.32 5.54
CA ASP A 184 -8.85 14.45 5.84
C ASP A 184 -7.44 14.15 5.35
N ILE A 185 -6.76 15.15 4.75
CA ILE A 185 -5.36 15.03 4.34
C ILE A 185 -4.46 15.10 5.59
N VAL A 186 -3.57 14.10 5.75
CA VAL A 186 -2.63 14.04 6.88
C VAL A 186 -1.17 14.17 6.47
N SER A 187 -0.88 14.30 5.17
CA SER A 187 0.50 14.50 4.69
C SER A 187 0.55 15.45 3.49
N GLY A 188 1.64 16.22 3.36
CA GLY A 188 1.85 17.17 2.26
C GLY A 188 1.57 18.61 2.65
N SER A 189 1.34 19.47 1.66
CA SER A 189 1.11 20.91 1.85
C SER A 189 -0.29 21.27 2.33
N ASN A 190 -1.26 20.38 2.12
CA ASN A 190 -2.70 20.63 2.36
C ASN A 190 -3.20 19.83 3.57
N VAL A 191 -2.37 19.66 4.59
CA VAL A 191 -2.73 18.92 5.82
C VAL A 191 -3.90 19.60 6.52
N GLY A 192 -4.93 18.81 6.86
CA GLY A 192 -6.15 19.28 7.52
C GLY A 192 -7.30 19.58 6.56
N ASP A 193 -7.06 19.63 5.26
CA ASP A 193 -8.13 19.84 4.29
C ASP A 193 -9.04 18.61 4.19
N LYS A 194 -10.34 18.88 4.09
CA LYS A 194 -11.36 17.85 3.86
C LYS A 194 -11.55 17.61 2.39
N VAL A 195 -11.45 16.36 2.01
CA VAL A 195 -11.54 15.94 0.60
C VAL A 195 -12.55 14.83 0.42
N PHE A 196 -13.09 14.73 -0.79
CA PHE A 196 -14.03 13.69 -1.17
C PHE A 196 -13.49 12.90 -2.34
N ILE A 197 -13.30 11.60 -2.13
CA ILE A 197 -12.87 10.66 -3.16
C ILE A 197 -14.11 9.99 -3.73
N THR A 198 -14.41 10.28 -4.98
CA THR A 198 -15.55 9.71 -5.70
C THR A 198 -15.17 8.41 -6.41
N ARG A 199 -16.17 7.61 -6.75
CA ARG A 199 -15.97 6.46 -7.65
C ARG A 199 -15.48 6.96 -9.00
N MET A 200 -14.44 6.31 -9.52
CA MET A 200 -13.85 6.66 -10.80
C MET A 200 -13.56 5.42 -11.63
N ASN A 201 -13.61 5.59 -12.95
CA ASN A 201 -13.19 4.56 -13.88
C ASN A 201 -11.68 4.62 -14.04
N MET A 202 -11.02 3.48 -13.92
CA MET A 202 -9.58 3.35 -14.12
C MET A 202 -9.31 2.29 -15.17
N ILE A 203 -8.39 2.57 -16.08
CA ILE A 203 -7.99 1.65 -17.15
C ILE A 203 -6.52 1.29 -16.92
N PRO A 204 -6.23 0.18 -16.24
CA PRO A 204 -4.86 -0.30 -16.15
C PRO A 204 -4.42 -0.93 -17.48
N VAL A 205 -3.14 -0.82 -17.80
CA VAL A 205 -2.55 -1.59 -18.88
C VAL A 205 -1.92 -2.84 -18.27
N ILE A 206 -2.57 -3.98 -18.45
CA ILE A 206 -2.07 -5.27 -17.97
C ILE A 206 -1.49 -6.02 -19.16
N ARG A 207 -0.24 -6.48 -19.03
CA ARG A 207 0.40 -7.38 -19.99
C ARG A 207 0.21 -8.80 -19.50
N LEU A 208 -0.70 -9.55 -20.13
CA LEU A 208 -0.81 -10.98 -19.92
C LEU A 208 0.10 -11.68 -20.92
N TYR A 209 1.10 -12.42 -20.43
CA TYR A 209 1.95 -13.24 -21.28
C TYR A 209 1.28 -14.60 -21.48
N ARG A 210 0.87 -14.90 -22.71
CA ARG A 210 0.59 -16.29 -23.10
C ARG A 210 1.91 -17.05 -23.14
N LEU A 211 1.92 -18.28 -22.68
CA LEU A 211 3.08 -19.20 -22.70
C LEU A 211 3.63 -19.51 -24.11
N ASN A 212 3.04 -18.96 -25.18
CA ASN A 212 3.54 -19.04 -26.55
C ASN A 212 3.45 -17.66 -27.24
N SER A 213 4.54 -16.97 -27.25
CA SER A 213 5.10 -16.00 -28.20
C SER A 213 4.44 -14.63 -28.44
N ASN A 214 3.26 -14.28 -27.95
CA ASN A 214 2.75 -12.91 -28.14
C ASN A 214 2.25 -12.33 -26.81
N ALA A 215 2.85 -11.21 -26.38
CA ALA A 215 2.38 -10.43 -25.27
C ALA A 215 1.05 -9.75 -25.66
N VAL A 216 -0.04 -10.12 -25.01
CA VAL A 216 -1.32 -9.47 -25.21
C VAL A 216 -1.50 -8.40 -24.14
N ASN A 217 -1.63 -7.14 -24.56
CA ASN A 217 -1.92 -6.03 -23.68
C ASN A 217 -3.43 -5.91 -23.50
N PHE A 218 -3.93 -6.16 -22.30
CA PHE A 218 -5.33 -5.92 -21.97
C PHE A 218 -5.49 -4.58 -21.28
N ARG A 219 -6.54 -3.85 -21.65
CA ARG A 219 -7.03 -2.69 -20.90
C ARG A 219 -8.32 -3.09 -20.22
N PHE A 220 -8.34 -3.01 -18.90
CA PHE A 220 -9.55 -3.27 -18.13
C PHE A 220 -10.12 -1.95 -17.62
N LEU A 221 -11.44 -1.85 -17.64
CA LEU A 221 -12.14 -0.76 -16.99
C LEU A 221 -12.43 -1.20 -15.55
N CYS A 222 -11.64 -0.72 -14.60
CA CYS A 222 -11.91 -0.91 -13.18
C CYS A 222 -12.85 0.20 -12.70
N ARG A 223 -14.05 -0.17 -12.28
CA ARG A 223 -15.05 0.74 -11.74
C ARG A 223 -15.38 0.30 -10.32
N LEU A 224 -15.03 1.10 -9.33
CA LEU A 224 -15.53 0.85 -7.98
C LEU A 224 -17.06 0.97 -7.96
N ARG A 225 -17.75 -0.07 -7.53
CA ARG A 225 -19.20 -0.12 -7.34
C ARG A 225 -19.61 0.42 -6.00
#